data_1a98751e5e0d5301464ed29e5dd00fe8
#
_entry.id   1a98751e5e0d5301464ed29e5dd00fe8
#
_cell.length_a   1.000
_cell.length_b   1.000
_cell.length_c   1.000
_cell.angle_alpha   90.00
_cell.angle_beta   90.00
_cell.angle_gamma   90.00
#
_symmetry.space_group_name_H-M   'P 1'
#
loop_
_entity.id
_entity.type
_entity.pdbx_description
1 polymer ?
#
loop_
_entity_poly.entity_id
_entity_poly.type
_entity_poly.pdbx_seq_one_letter_code
_entity_poly.pdbx_strand_id
1 'polypeptide(L)'
;MSSSSCIATKMQVWFMEPYPCGDMRLPHHVYPPKTITLDQLKLMTGIQQYKVDLADTQALKKRISSVKTEKNCNASDMFAITKETPDLDDKLETLCEPVVKSVDTVSLILDGSCYYDIEKEEDQWIRIFLEKGDFIIIPKGKTIRFTTTPQNYVKIQRFFNTANQEK
;
A
#
# COMPACT_ATOMS: atom_id res chain seq x y z
N MET A 1 -8.94 -26.34 12.00
CA MET A 1 -8.53 -25.89 11.97
C MET A 1 -7.35 -25.43 11.41
N SER A 2 -6.65 -25.62 11.17
CA SER A 2 -5.37 -25.20 10.67
C SER A 2 -5.37 -24.71 9.25
N SER A 3 -6.42 -24.91 8.55
CA SER A 3 -6.52 -24.43 7.18
C SER A 3 -6.30 -22.94 7.06
N SER A 4 -6.65 -22.20 8.10
CA SER A 4 -6.47 -20.76 8.06
C SER A 4 -5.00 -20.36 7.97
N SER A 5 -4.11 -21.17 8.52
CA SER A 5 -2.69 -20.83 8.46
C SER A 5 -2.15 -20.93 7.03
N CYS A 6 -2.72 -21.81 6.22
CA CYS A 6 -2.29 -21.93 4.83
C CYS A 6 -2.63 -20.66 4.06
N ILE A 7 -3.76 -20.05 4.40
CA ILE A 7 -4.16 -18.79 3.75
C ILE A 7 -3.19 -17.70 4.11
N ALA A 8 -2.69 -17.72 5.34
CA ALA A 8 -1.79 -16.68 5.82
C ALA A 8 -0.44 -16.69 5.10
N THR A 9 -0.13 -17.75 4.36
CA THR A 9 1.17 -17.83 3.68
C THR A 9 1.14 -17.16 2.31
N LYS A 10 0.02 -16.57 1.91
CA LYS A 10 -0.05 -15.87 0.64
C LYS A 10 0.99 -14.77 0.56
N MET A 11 1.80 -14.81 -0.46
CA MET A 11 2.86 -13.80 -0.63
C MET A 11 2.26 -12.55 -1.27
N GLN A 12 2.55 -11.41 -0.67
CA GLN A 12 1.96 -10.14 -1.08
C GLN A 12 2.98 -9.11 -1.50
N VAL A 13 4.26 -9.46 -1.47
CA VAL A 13 5.33 -8.52 -1.81
C VAL A 13 6.31 -9.22 -2.73
N TRP A 14 6.67 -8.54 -3.81
CA TRP A 14 7.60 -9.16 -4.77
C TRP A 14 8.37 -8.10 -5.52
N PHE A 15 9.51 -8.49 -6.08
CA PHE A 15 10.23 -7.66 -7.03
C PHE A 15 9.45 -7.62 -8.34
N MET A 16 9.28 -6.45 -8.91
CA MET A 16 8.56 -6.30 -10.16
C MET A 16 9.51 -5.86 -11.26
N GLU A 17 9.06 -6.01 -12.49
CA GLU A 17 9.83 -5.58 -13.64
C GLU A 17 10.10 -4.08 -13.55
N PRO A 18 11.36 -3.64 -13.76
CA PRO A 18 11.65 -2.21 -13.65
C PRO A 18 11.00 -1.37 -14.73
N TYR A 19 10.79 -1.95 -15.90
CA TYR A 19 10.13 -1.24 -17.01
C TYR A 19 8.95 -2.07 -17.48
N PRO A 20 7.88 -2.12 -16.67
CA PRO A 20 6.74 -2.99 -17.00
C PRO A 20 6.05 -2.53 -18.27
N CYS A 21 5.64 -3.51 -19.05
CA CYS A 21 4.97 -3.29 -20.33
C CYS A 21 3.49 -3.59 -20.17
N GLY A 22 2.65 -2.71 -20.71
CA GLY A 22 1.22 -2.93 -20.68
C GLY A 22 0.57 -2.35 -19.43
N ASP A 23 -0.55 -2.94 -19.03
CA ASP A 23 -1.39 -2.42 -17.95
C ASP A 23 -0.67 -2.51 -16.60
N MET A 24 -0.48 -1.36 -15.96
CA MET A 24 0.20 -1.31 -14.66
C MET A 24 -0.56 -2.03 -13.55
N ARG A 25 -1.84 -2.33 -13.76
CA ARG A 25 -2.62 -3.04 -12.75
C ARG A 25 -2.34 -4.54 -12.72
N LEU A 26 -1.56 -5.05 -13.66
CA LEU A 26 -1.14 -6.46 -13.66
C LEU A 26 0.04 -6.65 -12.70
N PRO A 27 0.28 -7.87 -12.22
CA PRO A 27 1.30 -8.10 -11.20
C PRO A 27 2.74 -7.74 -11.58
N HIS A 28 3.13 -7.92 -12.83
CA HIS A 28 4.47 -7.60 -13.33
C HIS A 28 5.61 -8.20 -12.51
N HIS A 29 5.49 -9.48 -12.18
CA HIS A 29 6.58 -10.21 -11.51
C HIS A 29 7.82 -10.27 -12.38
N VAL A 30 9.01 -10.22 -11.74
CA VAL A 30 10.23 -10.65 -12.45
C VAL A 30 10.17 -12.16 -12.64
N TYR A 31 10.98 -12.70 -13.55
CA TYR A 31 11.03 -14.14 -13.81
C TYR A 31 12.43 -14.65 -13.66
N PRO A 32 12.64 -15.68 -12.86
CA PRO A 32 11.62 -16.36 -12.05
C PRO A 32 11.08 -15.44 -10.94
N PRO A 33 9.86 -15.67 -10.46
CA PRO A 33 9.27 -14.81 -9.43
C PRO A 33 10.14 -14.72 -8.18
N LYS A 34 10.22 -13.52 -7.62
CA LYS A 34 11.03 -13.29 -6.44
C LYS A 34 10.20 -12.56 -5.41
N THR A 35 9.74 -13.30 -4.41
CA THR A 35 8.89 -12.76 -3.35
C THR A 35 9.73 -12.34 -2.15
N ILE A 36 9.14 -11.49 -1.32
CA ILE A 36 9.82 -10.90 -0.16
C ILE A 36 8.92 -11.03 1.04
N THR A 37 9.49 -11.34 2.20
CA THR A 37 8.72 -11.34 3.44
C THR A 37 8.54 -9.91 3.95
N LEU A 38 7.59 -9.73 4.86
CA LEU A 38 7.37 -8.42 5.45
C LEU A 38 8.59 -7.96 6.26
N ASP A 39 9.28 -8.90 6.91
CA ASP A 39 10.50 -8.55 7.64
C ASP A 39 11.60 -8.06 6.69
N GLN A 40 11.74 -8.73 5.56
CA GLN A 40 12.72 -8.32 4.55
C GLN A 40 12.34 -6.94 3.98
N LEU A 41 11.07 -6.72 3.74
CA LEU A 41 10.60 -5.43 3.24
C LEU A 41 10.98 -4.32 4.21
N LYS A 42 10.75 -4.53 5.50
CA LYS A 42 11.08 -3.53 6.51
C LYS A 42 12.58 -3.26 6.55
N LEU A 43 13.39 -4.30 6.47
CA LEU A 43 14.84 -4.13 6.48
C LEU A 43 15.35 -3.39 5.25
N MET A 44 14.77 -3.66 4.09
CA MET A 44 15.24 -3.06 2.84
C MET A 44 14.72 -1.64 2.63
N THR A 45 13.52 -1.34 3.09
CA THR A 45 12.85 -0.07 2.74
C THR A 45 12.35 0.71 3.94
N GLY A 46 12.26 0.11 5.12
CA GLY A 46 11.67 0.75 6.28
C GLY A 46 10.15 0.68 6.31
N ILE A 47 9.52 0.08 5.31
CA ILE A 47 8.07 -0.03 5.25
C ILE A 47 7.59 -1.04 6.31
N GLN A 48 6.55 -0.64 7.05
CA GLN A 48 5.90 -1.52 8.04
C GLN A 48 4.51 -1.84 7.54
N GLN A 49 4.11 -3.09 7.70
CA GLN A 49 2.78 -3.53 7.29
C GLN A 49 2.18 -4.41 8.38
N TYR A 50 0.91 -4.15 8.68
CA TYR A 50 0.15 -4.90 9.69
C TYR A 50 -1.12 -5.41 9.06
N LYS A 51 -1.60 -6.55 9.56
CA LYS A 51 -2.91 -7.07 9.19
C LYS A 51 -3.86 -6.78 10.36
N VAL A 52 -4.99 -6.16 10.08
CA VAL A 52 -5.97 -5.79 11.09
C VAL A 52 -7.29 -6.46 10.74
N ASP A 53 -7.94 -7.05 11.76
CA ASP A 53 -9.27 -7.59 11.59
C ASP A 53 -10.28 -6.45 11.73
N LEU A 54 -10.84 -6.01 10.62
CA LEU A 54 -11.75 -4.87 10.63
C LEU A 54 -13.05 -5.15 11.39
N ALA A 55 -13.38 -6.43 11.60
CA ALA A 55 -14.55 -6.80 12.38
C ALA A 55 -14.31 -6.67 13.89
N ASP A 56 -13.04 -6.70 14.30
CA ASP A 56 -12.69 -6.53 15.72
C ASP A 56 -12.46 -5.04 15.99
N THR A 57 -13.54 -4.35 16.36
CA THR A 57 -13.47 -2.90 16.51
C THR A 57 -12.50 -2.44 17.59
N GLN A 58 -12.33 -3.23 18.65
CA GLN A 58 -11.39 -2.85 19.71
C GLN A 58 -9.94 -2.96 19.23
N ALA A 59 -9.61 -4.07 18.56
CA ALA A 59 -8.27 -4.25 18.04
C ALA A 59 -7.95 -3.19 16.99
N LEU A 60 -8.94 -2.87 16.15
CA LEU A 60 -8.79 -1.85 15.13
C LEU A 60 -8.51 -0.49 15.75
N LYS A 61 -9.30 -0.10 16.76
CA LYS A 61 -9.09 1.19 17.43
C LYS A 61 -7.73 1.26 18.09
N LYS A 62 -7.30 0.17 18.71
CA LYS A 62 -5.99 0.11 19.35
C LYS A 62 -4.88 0.31 18.33
N ARG A 63 -4.96 -0.37 17.20
CA ARG A 63 -3.91 -0.25 16.17
C ARG A 63 -3.89 1.17 15.59
N ILE A 64 -5.06 1.72 15.30
CA ILE A 64 -5.13 3.07 14.76
C ILE A 64 -4.55 4.07 15.76
N SER A 65 -4.94 3.96 17.03
CA SER A 65 -4.45 4.86 18.05
C SER A 65 -2.94 4.77 18.21
N SER A 66 -2.42 3.54 18.21
CA SER A 66 -0.98 3.31 18.33
C SER A 66 -0.20 3.95 17.17
N VAL A 67 -0.69 3.73 15.96
CA VAL A 67 -0.02 4.28 14.77
C VAL A 67 -0.12 5.81 14.76
N LYS A 68 -1.28 6.36 15.09
CA LYS A 68 -1.46 7.82 15.12
C LYS A 68 -0.50 8.46 16.12
N THR A 69 -0.32 7.83 17.28
CA THR A 69 0.61 8.35 18.28
C THR A 69 2.05 8.22 17.79
N GLU A 70 2.40 7.06 17.26
CA GLU A 70 3.77 6.81 16.80
C GLU A 70 4.15 7.73 15.65
N LYS A 71 3.23 7.97 14.73
CA LYS A 71 3.50 8.77 13.54
C LYS A 71 3.01 10.20 13.66
N ASN A 72 2.52 10.58 14.82
CA ASN A 72 2.06 11.93 15.09
C ASN A 72 0.98 12.39 14.11
N CYS A 73 -0.01 11.54 13.88
CA CYS A 73 -1.14 11.85 13.01
C CYS A 73 -2.28 12.41 13.83
N ASN A 74 -2.89 13.50 13.38
CA ASN A 74 -4.01 14.10 14.10
C ASN A 74 -5.28 14.17 13.26
N ALA A 75 -5.26 13.61 12.05
CA ALA A 75 -6.43 13.68 11.16
C ALA A 75 -6.42 12.48 10.23
N SER A 76 -7.56 12.27 9.58
CA SER A 76 -7.66 11.23 8.56
C SER A 76 -8.68 11.64 7.51
N ASP A 77 -8.59 11.05 6.34
CA ASP A 77 -9.58 11.22 5.29
C ASP A 77 -9.83 9.89 4.61
N MET A 78 -10.79 9.88 3.71
CA MET A 78 -11.12 8.71 2.90
C MET A 78 -10.74 8.95 1.46
N PHE A 79 -10.12 7.96 0.87
CA PHE A 79 -9.76 7.96 -0.54
C PHE A 79 -10.37 6.71 -1.15
N ALA A 80 -11.07 6.86 -2.27
CA ALA A 80 -11.70 5.72 -2.91
C ALA A 80 -11.60 5.83 -4.42
N ILE A 81 -11.40 4.68 -5.06
CA ILE A 81 -11.45 4.55 -6.50
C ILE A 81 -12.43 3.42 -6.78
N THR A 82 -13.36 3.67 -7.72
CA THR A 82 -14.33 2.67 -8.14
C THR A 82 -14.38 2.63 -9.67
N LYS A 83 -15.10 1.65 -10.18
CA LYS A 83 -15.30 1.57 -11.64
C LYS A 83 -16.01 2.80 -12.19
N GLU A 84 -16.80 3.47 -11.34
CA GLU A 84 -17.56 4.65 -11.75
C GLU A 84 -16.80 5.95 -11.54
N THR A 85 -15.56 5.90 -11.06
CA THR A 85 -14.77 7.11 -10.88
C THR A 85 -14.62 7.83 -12.22
N PRO A 86 -14.96 9.14 -12.29
CA PRO A 86 -14.80 9.88 -13.54
C PRO A 86 -13.33 9.90 -13.97
N ASP A 87 -13.13 9.74 -15.28
CA ASP A 87 -11.79 9.76 -15.87
C ASP A 87 -10.84 8.78 -15.17
N LEU A 88 -11.36 7.57 -14.93
CA LEU A 88 -10.63 6.55 -14.16
C LEU A 88 -9.23 6.30 -14.71
N ASP A 89 -9.10 6.11 -16.02
CA ASP A 89 -7.80 5.77 -16.61
C ASP A 89 -6.80 6.91 -16.42
N ASP A 90 -7.24 8.15 -16.60
CA ASP A 90 -6.35 9.31 -16.41
C ASP A 90 -5.94 9.43 -14.94
N LYS A 91 -6.89 9.21 -14.04
CA LYS A 91 -6.60 9.29 -12.61
C LYS A 91 -5.59 8.22 -12.19
N LEU A 92 -5.76 7.00 -12.69
CA LEU A 92 -4.83 5.92 -12.37
C LEU A 92 -3.45 6.19 -12.94
N GLU A 93 -3.40 6.75 -14.14
CA GLU A 93 -2.12 7.10 -14.75
C GLU A 93 -1.38 8.13 -13.90
N THR A 94 -2.08 9.14 -13.42
CA THR A 94 -1.49 10.16 -12.56
C THR A 94 -0.99 9.56 -11.25
N LEU A 95 -1.78 8.68 -10.63
CA LEU A 95 -1.41 8.07 -9.37
C LEU A 95 -0.22 7.12 -9.52
N CYS A 96 -0.04 6.57 -10.71
CA CYS A 96 1.05 5.64 -10.98
C CYS A 96 2.36 6.33 -11.32
N GLU A 97 2.37 7.65 -11.38
CA GLU A 97 3.61 8.38 -11.62
C GLU A 97 4.48 8.33 -10.36
N PRO A 98 5.78 8.07 -10.52
CA PRO A 98 6.67 8.04 -9.35
C PRO A 98 6.69 9.40 -8.64
N VAL A 99 6.63 9.37 -7.32
CA VAL A 99 6.64 10.60 -6.53
C VAL A 99 7.41 10.35 -5.24
N VAL A 100 8.11 11.38 -4.77
CA VAL A 100 8.81 11.36 -3.48
C VAL A 100 7.96 12.15 -2.50
N LYS A 101 7.48 11.49 -1.44
CA LYS A 101 6.66 12.15 -0.44
C LYS A 101 7.53 12.79 0.62
N SER A 102 7.15 13.98 1.06
CA SER A 102 7.85 14.69 2.13
C SER A 102 7.37 14.28 3.52
N VAL A 103 6.31 13.48 3.58
CA VAL A 103 5.76 12.97 4.84
C VAL A 103 5.53 11.47 4.71
N ASP A 104 5.45 10.80 5.87
CA ASP A 104 5.15 9.36 5.89
C ASP A 104 3.76 9.11 5.31
N THR A 105 3.63 8.00 4.58
CA THR A 105 2.34 7.55 4.09
C THR A 105 1.80 6.53 5.09
N VAL A 106 0.61 6.81 5.64
CA VAL A 106 -0.02 5.94 6.63
C VAL A 106 -1.43 5.64 6.13
N SER A 107 -1.68 4.40 5.74
CA SER A 107 -2.92 4.03 5.06
C SER A 107 -3.45 2.69 5.56
N LEU A 108 -4.77 2.63 5.71
CA LEU A 108 -5.48 1.40 6.06
C LEU A 108 -6.45 1.07 4.93
N ILE A 109 -6.33 -0.13 4.38
CA ILE A 109 -7.21 -0.57 3.30
C ILE A 109 -8.51 -1.08 3.93
N LEU A 110 -9.60 -0.39 3.66
CA LEU A 110 -10.90 -0.73 4.22
C LEU A 110 -11.66 -1.71 3.35
N ASP A 111 -11.43 -1.67 2.04
CA ASP A 111 -12.10 -2.57 1.11
C ASP A 111 -11.36 -2.53 -0.23
N GLY A 112 -11.54 -3.59 -1.03
CA GLY A 112 -10.90 -3.67 -2.34
C GLY A 112 -9.43 -4.02 -2.25
N SER A 113 -8.67 -3.62 -3.27
CA SER A 113 -7.26 -3.96 -3.34
C SER A 113 -6.49 -2.95 -4.17
N CYS A 114 -5.19 -2.86 -3.91
CA CYS A 114 -4.33 -1.93 -4.63
C CYS A 114 -2.89 -2.38 -4.54
N TYR A 115 -2.03 -1.69 -5.28
CA TYR A 115 -0.59 -1.87 -5.20
C TYR A 115 0.07 -0.55 -4.80
N TYR A 116 1.03 -0.62 -3.90
CA TYR A 116 2.04 0.42 -3.73
C TYR A 116 3.34 -0.16 -4.25
N ASP A 117 4.02 0.62 -5.08
CA ASP A 117 5.34 0.25 -5.57
C ASP A 117 6.36 1.17 -4.96
N ILE A 118 7.50 0.62 -4.55
CA ILE A 118 8.57 1.42 -3.96
C ILE A 118 9.87 1.11 -4.68
N GLU A 119 10.62 2.16 -4.99
CA GLU A 119 11.93 2.00 -5.61
C GLU A 119 12.97 1.79 -4.51
N LYS A 120 13.53 0.59 -4.47
CA LYS A 120 14.54 0.25 -3.48
C LYS A 120 15.88 0.88 -3.85
N GLU A 121 16.25 0.73 -5.10
CA GLU A 121 17.44 1.34 -5.71
C GLU A 121 17.06 1.68 -7.13
N GLU A 122 17.94 2.39 -7.83
CA GLU A 122 17.67 2.73 -9.22
C GLU A 122 17.33 1.48 -10.02
N ASP A 123 16.19 1.52 -10.68
CA ASP A 123 15.68 0.43 -11.52
C ASP A 123 15.39 -0.86 -10.76
N GLN A 124 15.24 -0.80 -9.44
CA GLN A 124 14.82 -1.94 -8.62
C GLN A 124 13.53 -1.59 -7.90
N TRP A 125 12.43 -2.07 -8.40
CA TRP A 125 11.12 -1.79 -7.84
C TRP A 125 10.55 -2.99 -7.13
N ILE A 126 9.89 -2.73 -6.02
CA ILE A 126 9.18 -3.74 -5.23
C ILE A 126 7.71 -3.38 -5.25
N ARG A 127 6.87 -4.35 -5.57
CA ARG A 127 5.42 -4.17 -5.60
C ARG A 127 4.81 -4.80 -4.36
N ILE A 128 3.94 -4.04 -3.69
CA ILE A 128 3.28 -4.47 -2.47
C ILE A 128 1.79 -4.56 -2.75
N PHE A 129 1.24 -5.78 -2.65
CA PHE A 129 -0.19 -5.99 -2.83
C PHE A 129 -0.90 -5.78 -1.49
N LEU A 130 -1.92 -4.94 -1.49
CA LEU A 130 -2.68 -4.63 -0.30
C LEU A 130 -4.15 -4.90 -0.53
N GLU A 131 -4.81 -5.44 0.46
CA GLU A 131 -6.23 -5.72 0.41
C GLU A 131 -6.86 -5.42 1.76
N LYS A 132 -8.17 -5.60 1.86
CA LYS A 132 -8.95 -5.28 3.05
C LYS A 132 -8.24 -5.76 4.32
N GLY A 133 -8.04 -4.85 5.27
CA GLY A 133 -7.41 -5.15 6.54
C GLY A 133 -5.91 -4.88 6.59
N ASP A 134 -5.29 -4.54 5.47
CA ASP A 134 -3.86 -4.23 5.47
C ASP A 134 -3.64 -2.78 5.85
N PHE A 135 -2.72 -2.58 6.79
CA PHE A 135 -2.32 -1.26 7.28
C PHE A 135 -0.85 -1.09 6.88
N ILE A 136 -0.53 -0.02 6.16
CA ILE A 136 0.82 0.18 5.67
C ILE A 136 1.35 1.54 6.09
N ILE A 137 2.65 1.58 6.45
CA ILE A 137 3.35 2.80 6.79
C ILE A 137 4.60 2.85 5.92
N ILE A 138 4.67 3.86 5.06
CA ILE A 138 5.79 4.05 4.15
C ILE A 138 6.56 5.29 4.60
N PRO A 139 7.85 5.17 4.93
CA PRO A 139 8.63 6.33 5.36
C PRO A 139 8.73 7.40 4.29
N LYS A 140 8.80 8.64 4.73
CA LYS A 140 9.01 9.76 3.80
C LYS A 140 10.36 9.61 3.10
N GLY A 141 10.50 10.29 1.98
CA GLY A 141 11.76 10.30 1.23
C GLY A 141 11.95 9.14 0.27
N LYS A 142 10.96 8.26 0.17
CA LYS A 142 11.02 7.13 -0.76
C LYS A 142 10.28 7.48 -2.04
N THR A 143 10.79 6.97 -3.16
CA THR A 143 10.09 7.11 -4.44
C THR A 143 9.04 6.00 -4.53
N ILE A 144 7.78 6.39 -4.62
CA ILE A 144 6.68 5.45 -4.62
C ILE A 144 5.71 5.77 -5.76
N ARG A 145 4.87 4.80 -6.08
CA ARG A 145 3.75 5.01 -6.99
C ARG A 145 2.61 4.08 -6.56
N PHE A 146 1.42 4.36 -7.05
CA PHE A 146 0.20 3.69 -6.61
C PHE A 146 -0.67 3.33 -7.80
N THR A 147 -1.28 2.15 -7.76
CA THR A 147 -2.33 1.80 -8.72
C THR A 147 -3.28 0.79 -8.08
N THR A 148 -4.48 0.69 -8.63
CA THR A 148 -5.40 -0.37 -8.20
C THR A 148 -5.00 -1.68 -8.89
N THR A 149 -5.61 -2.77 -8.43
CA THR A 149 -5.57 -4.04 -9.16
C THR A 149 -6.59 -3.99 -10.29
N PRO A 150 -6.66 -5.03 -11.14
CA PRO A 150 -7.67 -5.03 -12.21
C PRO A 150 -9.12 -4.93 -11.72
N GLN A 151 -9.37 -5.08 -10.42
CA GLN A 151 -10.71 -4.89 -9.86
C GLN A 151 -11.17 -3.44 -9.96
N ASN A 152 -10.25 -2.49 -10.13
CA ASN A 152 -10.57 -1.06 -10.22
C ASN A 152 -11.37 -0.56 -9.04
N TYR A 153 -11.07 -1.08 -7.85
CA TYR A 153 -11.81 -0.71 -6.65
C TYR A 153 -10.93 -0.81 -5.42
N VAL A 154 -10.83 0.28 -4.68
CA VAL A 154 -10.16 0.30 -3.38
C VAL A 154 -10.73 1.44 -2.56
N LYS A 155 -10.84 1.20 -1.25
CA LYS A 155 -11.26 2.22 -0.29
C LYS A 155 -10.21 2.28 0.80
N ILE A 156 -9.63 3.46 1.00
CA ILE A 156 -8.49 3.64 1.89
C ILE A 156 -8.77 4.74 2.88
N GLN A 157 -8.49 4.49 4.16
CA GLN A 157 -8.47 5.55 5.17
C GLN A 157 -7.02 5.98 5.33
N ARG A 158 -6.75 7.26 5.09
CA ARG A 158 -5.41 7.82 5.16
C ARG A 158 -5.26 8.66 6.40
N PHE A 159 -4.13 8.53 7.09
CA PHE A 159 -3.85 9.25 8.33
C PHE A 159 -2.70 10.21 8.10
N PHE A 160 -2.80 11.40 8.69
CA PHE A 160 -1.80 12.44 8.45
C PHE A 160 -1.81 13.47 9.57
N ASN A 161 -0.83 14.36 9.53
CA ASN A 161 -0.78 15.49 10.44
C ASN A 161 -1.07 16.74 9.63
N THR A 162 -2.07 17.50 10.03
CA THR A 162 -2.49 18.69 9.28
C THR A 162 -1.39 19.74 9.21
N ALA A 163 -0.51 19.79 10.19
CA ALA A 163 0.60 20.75 10.19
C ALA A 163 1.64 20.42 9.12
N ASN A 164 1.73 19.16 8.70
CA ASN A 164 2.70 18.71 7.72
C ASN A 164 2.10 18.47 6.34
N GLN A 165 0.81 18.76 6.18
CA GLN A 165 0.12 18.46 4.94
C GLN A 165 0.62 19.37 3.83
N GLU A 166 0.95 18.77 2.69
CA GLU A 166 1.36 19.53 1.52
C GLU A 166 0.15 20.11 0.80
N LYS A 167 0.35 21.26 0.20
CA LYS A 167 -0.71 21.95 -0.52
C LYS A 167 -0.65 21.70 -2.01
#